data_fe04bf8764c84dc87ea6e654f3412f54
#
_entry.id   fe04bf8764c84dc87ea6e654f3412f54
#
_cell.length_a   1.000
_cell.length_b   1.000
_cell.length_c   1.000
_cell.angle_alpha   90.00
_cell.angle_beta   90.00
_cell.angle_gamma   90.00
#
_symmetry.space_group_name_H-M   'P 1'
#
loop_
_entity.id
_entity.type
_entity.pdbx_description
1 polymer ?
#
loop_
_entity_poly.entity_id
_entity_poly.type
_entity_poly.pdbx_seq_one_letter_code
_entity_poly.pdbx_strand_id
1 'polypeptide(L)'
;MTQDEMKKAAAIKALDYIKADTIVGVGTGSTVNHFIDALATVKDNIIGAVSSSEASTERLKSYGIEVFELNNVDSIDVYVDGADEINPHMHMIKGGGAALTREKIVAAVAKTFVCIADNSKQVPMLGSFPLPVEVIP
;
A
#
# COMPACT_ATOMS: atom_id res chain seq x y z
N MET A 1 21.63 6.05 6.12
CA MET A 1 20.54 5.80 5.16
C MET A 1 19.52 6.93 5.26
N THR A 2 19.19 7.55 4.14
CA THR A 2 18.20 8.61 4.11
C THR A 2 16.78 8.04 4.30
N GLN A 3 15.82 8.91 4.61
CA GLN A 3 14.42 8.50 4.73
C GLN A 3 13.90 7.88 3.42
N ASP A 4 14.27 8.48 2.29
CA ASP A 4 13.87 7.96 0.98
C ASP A 4 14.46 6.59 0.69
N GLU A 5 15.72 6.37 1.04
CA GLU A 5 16.36 5.07 0.91
C GLU A 5 15.71 4.01 1.81
N MET A 6 15.29 4.38 3.03
CA MET A 6 14.56 3.48 3.92
C MET A 6 13.19 3.11 3.37
N LYS A 7 12.47 4.08 2.80
CA LYS A 7 11.18 3.82 2.14
C LYS A 7 11.35 2.86 0.97
N LYS A 8 12.37 3.08 0.15
CA LYS A 8 12.67 2.22 -0.98
C LYS A 8 13.03 0.80 -0.53
N ALA A 9 13.86 0.68 0.51
CA ALA A 9 14.24 -0.64 1.04
C ALA A 9 13.03 -1.41 1.57
N ALA A 10 12.12 -0.75 2.31
CA ALA A 10 10.88 -1.35 2.79
C ALA A 10 9.99 -1.81 1.62
N ALA A 11 9.88 -0.97 0.61
CA ALA A 11 9.08 -1.27 -0.59
C ALA A 11 9.61 -2.50 -1.34
N ILE A 12 10.93 -2.58 -1.53
CA ILE A 12 11.55 -3.74 -2.18
C ILE A 12 11.35 -5.00 -1.35
N LYS A 13 11.46 -4.92 -0.03
CA LYS A 13 11.24 -6.06 0.86
C LYS A 13 9.81 -6.61 0.76
N ALA A 14 8.84 -5.75 0.50
CA ALA A 14 7.45 -6.16 0.33
C ALA A 14 7.25 -7.12 -0.84
N LEU A 15 8.14 -7.12 -1.83
CA LEU A 15 8.08 -8.08 -2.95
C LEU A 15 8.18 -9.53 -2.48
N ASP A 16 8.80 -9.79 -1.35
CA ASP A 16 8.91 -11.14 -0.80
C ASP A 16 7.54 -11.76 -0.45
N TYR A 17 6.53 -10.91 -0.26
CA TYR A 17 5.17 -11.34 0.08
C TYR A 17 4.27 -11.49 -1.15
N ILE A 18 4.76 -11.10 -2.32
CA ILE A 18 3.97 -11.14 -3.56
C ILE A 18 4.11 -12.51 -4.20
N LYS A 19 2.98 -13.16 -4.43
CA LYS A 19 2.91 -14.48 -5.03
C LYS A 19 2.60 -14.38 -6.52
N ALA A 20 3.10 -15.34 -7.29
CA ALA A 20 2.80 -15.44 -8.71
C ALA A 20 1.30 -15.68 -8.93
N ASP A 21 0.78 -15.19 -10.04
CA ASP A 21 -0.59 -15.40 -10.50
C ASP A 21 -1.65 -14.89 -9.52
N THR A 22 -1.36 -13.77 -8.84
CA THR A 22 -2.29 -13.11 -7.92
C THR A 22 -2.56 -11.68 -8.35
N ILE A 23 -3.62 -11.10 -7.77
CA ILE A 23 -3.93 -9.67 -7.87
C ILE A 23 -3.43 -9.01 -6.60
N VAL A 24 -2.65 -7.95 -6.75
CA VAL A 24 -2.01 -7.22 -5.66
C VAL A 24 -2.80 -5.96 -5.33
N GLY A 25 -3.18 -5.79 -4.07
CA GLY A 25 -3.74 -4.53 -3.60
C GLY A 25 -2.63 -3.52 -3.34
N VAL A 26 -2.80 -2.30 -3.82
CA VAL A 26 -1.79 -1.25 -3.76
C VAL A 26 -2.37 0.01 -3.15
N GLY A 27 -1.73 0.49 -2.10
CA GLY A 27 -2.11 1.70 -1.38
C GLY A 27 -1.65 2.99 -2.06
N THR A 28 -1.38 4.00 -1.26
CA THR A 28 -1.11 5.37 -1.71
C THR A 28 0.05 5.97 -0.94
N GLY A 29 0.78 6.87 -1.58
CA GLY A 29 1.81 7.69 -0.95
C GLY A 29 3.23 7.40 -1.45
N SER A 30 4.20 8.13 -0.91
CA SER A 30 5.58 8.11 -1.40
C SER A 30 6.25 6.75 -1.22
N THR A 31 5.99 6.07 -0.11
CA THR A 31 6.54 4.73 0.14
C THR A 31 5.93 3.72 -0.83
N VAL A 32 4.63 3.81 -1.06
CA VAL A 32 3.93 2.94 -2.02
C VAL A 32 4.40 3.20 -3.45
N ASN A 33 4.75 4.43 -3.80
CA ASN A 33 5.31 4.73 -5.12
C ASN A 33 6.59 3.92 -5.37
N HIS A 34 7.45 3.79 -4.36
CA HIS A 34 8.63 2.93 -4.46
C HIS A 34 8.24 1.45 -4.63
N PHE A 35 7.16 1.01 -3.97
CA PHE A 35 6.65 -0.33 -4.13
C PHE A 35 6.14 -0.59 -5.56
N ILE A 36 5.42 0.37 -6.13
CA ILE A 36 4.93 0.25 -7.51
C ILE A 36 6.10 0.15 -8.49
N ASP A 37 7.13 0.96 -8.30
CA ASP A 37 8.34 0.91 -9.12
C ASP A 37 9.02 -0.47 -9.03
N ALA A 38 9.09 -1.03 -7.81
CA ALA A 38 9.65 -2.36 -7.59
C ALA A 38 8.74 -3.46 -8.18
N LEU A 39 7.42 -3.32 -8.03
CA LEU A 39 6.45 -4.27 -8.56
C LEU A 39 6.55 -4.40 -10.08
N ALA A 40 6.89 -3.31 -10.76
CA ALA A 40 7.07 -3.31 -12.21
C ALA A 40 8.13 -4.33 -12.66
N THR A 41 9.12 -4.62 -11.82
CA THR A 41 10.17 -5.60 -12.15
C THR A 41 9.65 -7.03 -12.18
N VAL A 42 8.50 -7.30 -11.56
CA VAL A 42 7.88 -8.64 -11.51
C VAL A 42 6.49 -8.65 -12.12
N LYS A 43 6.14 -7.63 -12.90
CA LYS A 43 4.77 -7.46 -13.44
C LYS A 43 4.28 -8.65 -14.25
N ASP A 44 5.17 -9.37 -14.91
CA ASP A 44 4.81 -10.52 -15.73
C ASP A 44 4.44 -11.75 -14.90
N ASN A 45 4.75 -11.74 -13.60
CA ASN A 45 4.44 -12.82 -12.68
C ASN A 45 3.08 -12.66 -11.99
N ILE A 46 2.46 -11.48 -12.06
CA ILE A 46 1.17 -11.19 -11.41
C ILE A 46 0.07 -10.98 -12.46
N ILE A 47 -1.17 -11.17 -12.03
CA ILE A 47 -2.34 -10.93 -12.91
C ILE A 47 -2.53 -9.42 -13.11
N GLY A 48 -2.40 -8.65 -12.05
CA GLY A 48 -2.56 -7.21 -12.05
C GLY A 48 -2.71 -6.66 -10.65
N ALA A 49 -3.31 -5.49 -10.53
CA ALA A 49 -3.44 -4.79 -9.27
C ALA A 49 -4.81 -4.17 -9.08
N VAL A 50 -5.17 -3.93 -7.83
CA VAL A 50 -6.30 -3.08 -7.41
C VAL A 50 -5.71 -1.94 -6.61
N SER A 51 -6.06 -0.71 -6.97
CA SER A 51 -5.49 0.51 -6.39
C SER A 51 -6.46 1.19 -5.44
N SER A 52 -5.93 1.85 -4.41
CA SER A 52 -6.70 2.66 -3.47
C SER A 52 -6.80 4.13 -3.87
N SER A 53 -6.15 4.57 -4.95
CA SER A 53 -6.19 5.97 -5.40
C SER A 53 -5.94 6.12 -6.90
N GLU A 54 -6.38 7.25 -7.44
CA GLU A 54 -6.12 7.57 -8.85
C GLU A 54 -4.64 7.74 -9.14
N ALA A 55 -3.87 8.33 -8.23
CA ALA A 55 -2.44 8.52 -8.39
C ALA A 55 -1.71 7.18 -8.52
N SER A 56 -2.03 6.21 -7.66
CA SER A 56 -1.46 4.86 -7.74
C SER A 56 -1.90 4.15 -9.02
N THR A 57 -3.16 4.31 -9.42
CA THR A 57 -3.69 3.75 -10.67
C THR A 57 -2.89 4.24 -11.87
N GLU A 58 -2.66 5.53 -11.97
CA GLU A 58 -1.88 6.11 -13.08
C GLU A 58 -0.45 5.59 -13.11
N ARG A 59 0.19 5.49 -11.94
CA ARG A 59 1.55 4.99 -11.85
C ARG A 59 1.66 3.52 -12.25
N LEU A 60 0.72 2.69 -11.81
CA LEU A 60 0.64 1.28 -12.20
C LEU A 60 0.48 1.15 -13.71
N LYS A 61 -0.45 1.90 -14.30
CA LYS A 61 -0.69 1.88 -15.73
C LYS A 61 0.52 2.35 -16.55
N SER A 62 1.29 3.30 -16.02
CA SER A 62 2.50 3.79 -16.70
C SER A 62 3.56 2.70 -16.86
N TYR A 63 3.55 1.69 -16.00
CA TYR A 63 4.43 0.51 -16.11
C TYR A 63 3.82 -0.64 -16.90
N GLY A 64 2.60 -0.49 -17.40
CA GLY A 64 1.90 -1.57 -18.11
C GLY A 64 1.30 -2.63 -17.19
N ILE A 65 1.12 -2.32 -15.92
CA ILE A 65 0.42 -3.21 -14.96
C ILE A 65 -1.08 -2.98 -15.13
N GLU A 66 -1.83 -4.07 -15.35
CA GLU A 66 -3.27 -4.00 -15.46
C GLU A 66 -3.90 -3.65 -14.11
N VAL A 67 -4.81 -2.66 -14.11
CA VAL A 67 -5.51 -2.23 -12.90
C VAL A 67 -6.98 -2.62 -13.02
N PHE A 68 -7.44 -3.42 -12.05
CA PHE A 68 -8.82 -3.88 -12.00
C PHE A 68 -9.64 -3.03 -11.03
N GLU A 69 -10.94 -2.91 -11.31
CA GLU A 69 -11.88 -2.40 -10.32
C GLU A 69 -12.11 -3.47 -9.24
N LEU A 70 -12.22 -3.05 -7.99
CA LEU A 70 -12.37 -3.98 -6.87
C LEU A 70 -13.58 -4.89 -7.04
N ASN A 71 -14.68 -4.36 -7.58
CA ASN A 71 -15.91 -5.14 -7.79
C ASN A 71 -15.76 -6.25 -8.84
N ASN A 72 -14.70 -6.22 -9.62
CA ASN A 72 -14.45 -7.18 -10.71
C ASN A 72 -13.44 -8.26 -10.34
N VAL A 73 -12.99 -8.31 -9.08
CA VAL A 73 -12.04 -9.31 -8.60
C VAL A 73 -12.66 -10.14 -7.50
N ASP A 74 -12.32 -11.44 -7.48
CA ASP A 74 -12.85 -12.37 -6.47
C ASP A 74 -12.07 -12.28 -5.16
N SER A 75 -10.76 -12.05 -5.24
CA SER A 75 -9.91 -11.97 -4.05
C SER A 75 -8.65 -11.19 -4.33
N ILE A 76 -8.10 -10.60 -3.27
CA ILE A 76 -6.77 -9.98 -3.26
C ILE A 76 -5.96 -10.75 -2.23
N ASP A 77 -4.79 -11.25 -2.64
CA ASP A 77 -3.93 -12.02 -1.72
C ASP A 77 -3.25 -11.08 -0.72
N VAL A 78 -2.54 -10.09 -1.20
CA VAL A 78 -1.79 -9.13 -0.38
C VAL A 78 -2.18 -7.72 -0.75
N TYR A 79 -2.43 -6.88 0.28
CA TYR A 79 -2.56 -5.45 0.13
C TYR A 79 -1.35 -4.78 0.76
N VAL A 80 -0.63 -3.97 -0.01
CA VAL A 80 0.58 -3.27 0.42
C VAL A 80 0.29 -1.78 0.55
N ASP A 81 0.51 -1.23 1.72
CA ASP A 81 0.30 0.19 1.99
C ASP A 81 1.19 0.67 3.13
N GLY A 82 1.28 1.99 3.28
CA GLY A 82 1.97 2.62 4.37
C GLY A 82 1.06 2.92 5.56
N ALA A 83 1.61 3.58 6.56
CA ALA A 83 0.88 4.11 7.72
C ALA A 83 1.51 5.42 8.15
N ASP A 84 0.73 6.29 8.79
CA ASP A 84 1.24 7.53 9.38
C ASP A 84 2.01 7.23 10.66
N GLU A 85 1.48 6.32 11.48
CA GLU A 85 2.14 5.77 12.67
C GLU A 85 1.81 4.29 12.82
N ILE A 86 2.75 3.52 13.36
CA ILE A 86 2.55 2.12 13.74
C ILE A 86 3.26 1.84 15.06
N ASN A 87 2.59 1.14 15.98
CA ASN A 87 3.14 0.75 17.28
C ASN A 87 3.60 -0.73 17.30
N PRO A 88 4.24 -1.20 18.39
CA PRO A 88 4.68 -2.60 18.48
C PRO A 88 3.58 -3.65 18.43
N HIS A 89 2.33 -3.26 18.67
CA HIS A 89 1.17 -4.16 18.60
C HIS A 89 0.54 -4.19 17.21
N MET A 90 1.15 -3.56 16.23
CA MET A 90 0.63 -3.43 14.86
C MET A 90 -0.65 -2.58 14.76
N HIS A 91 -0.98 -1.81 15.78
CA HIS A 91 -2.00 -0.78 15.66
C HIS A 91 -1.41 0.40 14.90
N MET A 92 -2.20 1.05 14.05
CA MET A 92 -1.69 2.12 13.21
C MET A 92 -2.68 3.26 13.02
N ILE A 93 -2.14 4.44 12.75
CA ILE A 93 -2.89 5.59 12.25
C ILE A 93 -2.62 5.68 10.75
N LYS A 94 -3.69 5.79 9.99
CA LYS A 94 -3.66 5.93 8.54
C LYS A 94 -4.51 7.13 8.12
N GLY A 95 -4.44 7.49 6.85
CA GLY A 95 -5.34 8.49 6.28
C GLY A 95 -4.75 9.88 6.14
N GLY A 96 -3.49 10.11 6.50
CA GLY A 96 -2.82 11.40 6.33
C GLY A 96 -2.78 11.86 4.88
N GLY A 97 -2.84 10.93 3.93
CA GLY A 97 -2.88 11.22 2.48
C GLY A 97 -4.30 11.39 1.91
N ALA A 98 -5.33 11.41 2.76
CA ALA A 98 -6.74 11.59 2.38
C ALA A 98 -7.28 10.49 1.45
N ALA A 99 -6.81 9.25 1.60
CA ALA A 99 -7.26 8.10 0.81
C ALA A 99 -7.77 6.93 1.69
N LEU A 100 -8.00 7.17 2.99
CA LEU A 100 -8.28 6.11 3.96
C LEU A 100 -9.52 5.27 3.63
N THR A 101 -10.59 5.89 3.12
CA THR A 101 -11.83 5.16 2.82
C THR A 101 -11.58 4.08 1.77
N ARG A 102 -10.94 4.42 0.65
CA ARG A 102 -10.60 3.43 -0.38
C ARG A 102 -9.56 2.43 0.11
N GLU A 103 -8.55 2.90 0.87
CA GLU A 103 -7.53 2.04 1.46
C GLU A 103 -8.16 0.96 2.33
N LYS A 104 -9.09 1.35 3.20
CA LYS A 104 -9.75 0.42 4.12
C LYS A 104 -10.63 -0.58 3.39
N ILE A 105 -11.34 -0.15 2.35
CA ILE A 105 -12.19 -1.03 1.54
C ILE A 105 -11.34 -2.09 0.84
N VAL A 106 -10.22 -1.70 0.24
CA VAL A 106 -9.33 -2.65 -0.43
C VAL A 106 -8.67 -3.59 0.58
N ALA A 107 -8.21 -3.06 1.71
CA ALA A 107 -7.57 -3.85 2.76
C ALA A 107 -8.51 -4.92 3.33
N ALA A 108 -9.81 -4.60 3.47
CA ALA A 108 -10.80 -5.53 4.01
C ALA A 108 -11.00 -6.78 3.15
N VAL A 109 -10.71 -6.70 1.86
CA VAL A 109 -10.86 -7.82 0.92
C VAL A 109 -9.58 -8.65 0.81
N ALA A 110 -8.45 -8.10 1.22
CA ALA A 110 -7.16 -8.78 1.14
C ALA A 110 -6.99 -9.82 2.25
N LYS A 111 -6.31 -10.91 1.93
CA LYS A 111 -6.00 -11.96 2.91
C LYS A 111 -4.92 -11.52 3.88
N THR A 112 -3.96 -10.72 3.41
CA THR A 112 -2.83 -10.24 4.21
C THR A 112 -2.60 -8.77 3.93
N PHE A 113 -2.38 -7.99 4.98
CA PHE A 113 -1.94 -6.60 4.89
C PHE A 113 -0.43 -6.56 5.14
N VAL A 114 0.32 -6.00 4.21
CA VAL A 114 1.75 -5.74 4.37
C VAL A 114 1.94 -4.23 4.53
N CYS A 115 2.29 -3.80 5.74
CA CYS A 115 2.58 -2.40 6.00
C CYS A 115 4.04 -2.12 5.71
N ILE A 116 4.30 -1.16 4.82
CA ILE A 116 5.64 -0.70 4.50
C ILE A 116 5.84 0.69 5.07
N ALA A 117 6.87 0.84 5.90
CA ALA A 117 7.13 2.10 6.57
C ALA A 117 8.61 2.23 6.89
N ASP A 118 9.12 3.47 6.84
CA ASP A 118 10.42 3.76 7.39
C ASP A 118 10.31 3.90 8.93
N ASN A 119 11.46 3.93 9.63
CA ASN A 119 11.45 3.95 11.09
C ASN A 119 10.87 5.23 11.70
N SER A 120 10.72 6.31 10.93
CA SER A 120 10.07 7.53 11.43
C SER A 120 8.59 7.32 11.75
N LYS A 121 7.98 6.25 11.21
CA LYS A 121 6.57 5.90 11.43
C LYS A 121 6.38 4.97 12.64
N GLN A 122 7.43 4.38 13.15
CA GLN A 122 7.38 3.52 14.33
C GLN A 122 7.33 4.38 15.59
N VAL A 123 6.29 4.19 16.39
CA VAL A 123 6.09 4.92 17.65
C VAL A 123 5.74 3.96 18.76
N PRO A 124 6.14 4.24 20.03
CA PRO A 124 5.75 3.39 21.16
C PRO A 124 4.26 3.57 21.50
N MET A 125 3.70 4.74 21.23
CA MET A 125 2.30 5.06 21.50
C MET A 125 1.76 5.93 20.37
N LEU A 126 0.60 5.54 19.82
CA LEU A 126 -0.09 6.33 18.80
C LEU A 126 -0.56 7.67 19.37
N GLY A 127 -0.56 8.70 18.52
CA GLY A 127 -1.11 10.00 18.89
C GLY A 127 -0.13 11.17 18.71
N SER A 128 1.10 10.93 18.26
CA SER A 128 2.00 12.00 17.84
C SER A 128 1.50 12.63 16.53
N PHE A 129 0.82 11.83 15.72
CA PHE A 129 0.16 12.27 14.49
C PHE A 129 -1.35 12.40 14.78
N PRO A 130 -1.99 13.53 14.41
CA PRO A 130 -3.43 13.71 14.62
C PRO A 130 -4.25 12.64 13.88
N LEU A 131 -5.35 12.19 14.48
CA LEU A 131 -6.23 11.21 13.88
C LEU A 131 -6.92 11.79 12.65
N PRO A 132 -6.65 11.28 11.44
CA PRO A 132 -7.37 11.72 10.24
C PRO A 132 -8.78 11.15 10.23
N VAL A 133 -9.74 11.96 9.78
CA VAL A 133 -11.11 11.51 9.55
C VAL A 133 -11.51 11.93 8.15
N GLU A 134 -11.76 10.95 7.29
CA GLU A 134 -12.24 11.20 5.94
C GLU A 134 -13.76 11.18 5.91
N VAL A 135 -14.35 12.24 5.35
CA VAL A 135 -15.81 12.38 5.26
C VAL A 135 -16.22 12.29 3.80
N ILE A 136 -17.18 11.41 3.51
CA ILE A 136 -17.80 11.31 2.20
C ILE A 136 -19.02 12.22 2.19
N PRO A 137 -19.05 13.25 1.30
CA PRO A 137 -20.17 14.19 1.23
C PRO A 137 -21.49 13.53 0.81
#